data_37c42cb282f5edac803e0dfefa423a37
#
_entry.id   37c42cb282f5edac803e0dfefa423a37
#
_cell.length_a   1.000
_cell.length_b   1.000
_cell.length_c   1.000
_cell.angle_alpha   90.00
_cell.angle_beta   90.00
_cell.angle_gamma   90.00
#
_symmetry.space_group_name_H-M   'P 1'
#
loop_
_entity.id
_entity.type
_entity.pdbx_description
1 polymer ?
#
loop_
_entity_poly.entity_id
_entity_poly.type
_entity_poly.pdbx_seq_one_letter_code
_entity_poly.pdbx_strand_id
1 'polypeptide(L)'
;MDKRPNIILLMADQMRGDCLGIAGHPDVKTPFLDALAAEGVRYENAYSACPTCVPARASLYTGMSQEHTGRVGYEDLVPWNYTHTLAGELSKAGYYTQCVGKMHVHPLRNNLGFNDVRLHDGYLHAYRRPSTPSYEDQRVADDYYWWLKQQLGVDADPVDTGLDCNSWVVRPWIYEEKYHPTNWVASECRDFLRRRDRSKPFFLMASFVRPHPPLDAPEYYLNLYKDKPLAEPWHGDWNDCVRWERDGHSYHAQTAPSDESYIQQLRAGYYAAITHMDHQIGRLISALVEEQITDSTVILFVSDHGEMLGDHLMFQKAKPFQGSIHVPLFISGPERYIGKCGTVRTDLVELRDVMPTLLELAGAPIPET
;
A
#
# COMPACT_ATOMS: atom_id res chain seq x y z
N MET A 1 -3.00 24.60 -22.31
CA MET A 1 -2.96 23.39 -21.49
C MET A 1 -2.10 23.65 -20.27
N ASP A 2 -2.52 23.24 -19.11
CA ASP A 2 -1.73 23.34 -17.89
C ASP A 2 -0.39 22.59 -18.08
N LYS A 3 0.74 23.20 -17.69
CA LYS A 3 2.06 22.58 -17.82
C LYS A 3 2.38 21.62 -16.67
N ARG A 4 1.52 21.60 -15.64
CA ARG A 4 1.68 20.74 -14.47
C ARG A 4 1.30 19.31 -14.79
N PRO A 5 2.00 18.30 -14.27
CA PRO A 5 1.65 16.90 -14.51
C PRO A 5 0.38 16.50 -13.78
N ASN A 6 -0.31 15.49 -14.28
CA ASN A 6 -1.15 14.66 -13.43
C ASN A 6 -0.25 13.85 -12.49
N ILE A 7 -0.71 13.57 -11.29
CA ILE A 7 0.07 12.87 -10.29
C ILE A 7 -0.71 11.63 -9.83
N ILE A 8 -0.05 10.49 -9.86
CA ILE A 8 -0.58 9.24 -9.29
C ILE A 8 0.37 8.79 -8.17
N LEU A 9 -0.17 8.64 -6.98
CA LEU A 9 0.49 8.00 -5.86
C LEU A 9 -0.04 6.55 -5.78
N LEU A 10 0.79 5.59 -6.18
CA LEU A 10 0.52 4.17 -6.00
C LEU A 10 1.07 3.74 -4.65
N MET A 11 0.22 3.28 -3.76
CA MET A 11 0.62 2.79 -2.44
C MET A 11 0.33 1.31 -2.28
N ALA A 12 1.31 0.56 -1.82
CA ALA A 12 1.12 -0.75 -1.24
C ALA A 12 1.08 -0.64 0.30
N ASP A 13 0.37 -1.53 0.97
CA ASP A 13 0.44 -1.67 2.43
C ASP A 13 1.29 -2.89 2.76
N GLN A 14 2.31 -2.67 3.59
CA GLN A 14 3.16 -3.76 4.11
C GLN A 14 4.05 -4.43 3.05
N MET A 15 4.49 -3.71 2.01
CA MET A 15 5.39 -4.26 0.99
C MET A 15 6.86 -3.98 1.33
N ARG A 16 7.67 -5.04 1.38
CA ARG A 16 9.12 -4.97 1.60
C ARG A 16 9.84 -4.28 0.44
N GLY A 17 10.90 -3.54 0.75
CA GLY A 17 11.72 -2.84 -0.26
C GLY A 17 12.48 -3.77 -1.19
N ASP A 18 12.78 -4.98 -0.76
CA ASP A 18 13.45 -6.01 -1.55
C ASP A 18 12.50 -6.82 -2.45
N CYS A 19 11.19 -6.69 -2.32
CA CYS A 19 10.19 -7.50 -3.04
C CYS A 19 9.80 -6.91 -4.41
N LEU A 20 10.78 -6.48 -5.20
CA LEU A 20 10.65 -6.14 -6.62
C LEU A 20 11.65 -6.95 -7.45
N GLY A 21 11.26 -7.40 -8.65
CA GLY A 21 12.16 -8.10 -9.56
C GLY A 21 13.36 -7.24 -9.94
N ILE A 22 13.15 -5.96 -10.25
CA ILE A 22 14.21 -4.99 -10.56
C ILE A 22 15.16 -4.70 -9.37
N ALA A 23 14.71 -4.95 -8.13
CA ALA A 23 15.55 -4.88 -6.94
C ALA A 23 16.41 -6.14 -6.74
N GLY A 24 16.26 -7.15 -7.60
CA GLY A 24 17.02 -8.39 -7.56
C GLY A 24 16.37 -9.50 -6.74
N HIS A 25 15.08 -9.39 -6.37
CA HIS A 25 14.41 -10.48 -5.66
C HIS A 25 14.34 -11.75 -6.53
N PRO A 26 14.78 -12.93 -6.03
CA PRO A 26 14.89 -14.12 -6.86
C PRO A 26 13.54 -14.71 -7.30
N ASP A 27 12.50 -14.56 -6.50
CA ASP A 27 11.25 -15.28 -6.68
C ASP A 27 10.09 -14.42 -7.13
N VAL A 28 9.89 -13.23 -6.51
CA VAL A 28 8.72 -12.38 -6.75
C VAL A 28 8.67 -11.85 -8.18
N LYS A 29 7.48 -11.79 -8.76
CA LYS A 29 7.26 -11.33 -10.13
C LYS A 29 6.45 -10.04 -10.12
N THR A 30 7.10 -8.96 -10.57
CA THR A 30 6.54 -7.60 -10.59
C THR A 30 6.77 -6.89 -11.93
N PRO A 31 6.39 -7.52 -13.08
CA PRO A 31 6.77 -7.01 -14.41
C PRO A 31 6.31 -5.59 -14.69
N PHE A 32 5.18 -5.14 -14.17
CA PHE A 32 4.66 -3.79 -14.42
C PHE A 32 5.33 -2.75 -13.52
N LEU A 33 5.55 -3.07 -12.24
CA LEU A 33 6.32 -2.20 -11.32
C LEU A 33 7.79 -2.13 -11.74
N ASP A 34 8.36 -3.24 -12.20
CA ASP A 34 9.74 -3.30 -12.70
C ASP A 34 9.90 -2.41 -13.94
N ALA A 35 8.96 -2.44 -14.88
CA ALA A 35 8.96 -1.58 -16.07
C ALA A 35 8.86 -0.10 -15.67
N LEU A 36 7.95 0.28 -14.79
CA LEU A 36 7.83 1.65 -14.29
C LEU A 36 9.13 2.12 -13.61
N ALA A 37 9.73 1.29 -12.76
CA ALA A 37 10.95 1.62 -12.04
C ALA A 37 12.16 1.71 -13.00
N ALA A 38 12.21 0.86 -14.03
CA ALA A 38 13.27 0.90 -15.05
C ALA A 38 13.22 2.17 -15.91
N GLU A 39 12.02 2.68 -16.19
CA GLU A 39 11.78 3.93 -16.93
C GLU A 39 11.77 5.17 -16.03
N GLY A 40 12.01 5.03 -14.73
CA GLY A 40 11.92 6.08 -13.74
C GLY A 40 13.24 6.37 -13.01
N VAL A 41 13.09 6.89 -11.79
CA VAL A 41 14.14 7.10 -10.80
C VAL A 41 13.82 6.23 -9.59
N ARG A 42 14.62 5.21 -9.29
CA ARG A 42 14.46 4.29 -8.16
C ARG A 42 15.39 4.69 -7.02
N TYR A 43 14.86 4.68 -5.80
CA TYR A 43 15.62 4.94 -4.58
C TYR A 43 15.90 3.61 -3.86
N GLU A 44 17.18 3.30 -3.64
CA GLU A 44 17.58 2.05 -2.95
C GLU A 44 17.44 2.13 -1.44
N ASN A 45 17.54 3.33 -0.88
CA ASN A 45 17.54 3.55 0.57
C ASN A 45 16.29 4.34 0.99
N ALA A 46 15.12 3.76 0.76
CA ALA A 46 13.84 4.34 1.16
C ALA A 46 13.31 3.67 2.43
N TYR A 47 12.93 4.45 3.44
CA TYR A 47 12.59 3.93 4.75
C TYR A 47 11.29 4.51 5.32
N SER A 48 10.63 3.67 6.12
CA SER A 48 9.56 4.07 7.03
C SER A 48 10.15 4.24 8.43
N ALA A 49 10.23 5.47 8.91
CA ALA A 49 10.84 5.76 10.21
C ALA A 49 10.03 5.19 11.39
N CYS A 50 8.72 5.00 11.22
CA CYS A 50 7.87 4.27 12.15
C CYS A 50 7.07 3.23 11.37
N PRO A 51 7.58 1.98 11.23
CA PRO A 51 7.06 0.99 10.29
C PRO A 51 5.76 0.35 10.78
N THR A 52 4.70 1.14 10.84
CA THR A 52 3.32 0.68 11.11
C THR A 52 2.34 1.66 10.49
N CYS A 53 1.20 1.16 10.00
CA CYS A 53 0.32 1.88 9.06
C CYS A 53 -0.05 3.31 9.48
N VAL A 54 -0.55 3.52 10.70
CA VAL A 54 -1.07 4.83 11.14
C VAL A 54 0.03 5.92 11.18
N PRO A 55 1.16 5.74 11.89
CA PRO A 55 2.22 6.76 11.92
C PRO A 55 2.94 6.92 10.57
N ALA A 56 3.16 5.84 9.83
CA ALA A 56 3.77 5.90 8.52
C ALA A 56 2.94 6.73 7.53
N ARG A 57 1.63 6.48 7.49
CA ARG A 57 0.70 7.24 6.65
C ARG A 57 0.55 8.69 7.11
N ALA A 58 0.61 8.95 8.43
CA ALA A 58 0.59 10.32 8.94
C ALA A 58 1.79 11.12 8.40
N SER A 59 3.00 10.58 8.46
CA SER A 59 4.19 11.24 7.90
C SER A 59 4.09 11.43 6.39
N LEU A 60 3.61 10.43 5.66
CA LEU A 60 3.44 10.53 4.21
C LEU A 60 2.42 11.61 3.81
N TYR A 61 1.28 11.69 4.51
CA TYR A 61 0.20 12.63 4.16
C TYR A 61 0.49 14.06 4.60
N THR A 62 1.39 14.27 5.57
CA THR A 62 1.65 15.60 6.14
C THR A 62 3.04 16.14 5.87
N GLY A 63 4.00 15.31 5.43
CA GLY A 63 5.41 15.71 5.30
C GLY A 63 6.13 15.87 6.64
N MET A 64 5.46 15.58 7.77
CA MET A 64 5.99 15.77 9.11
C MET A 64 6.71 14.53 9.65
N SER A 65 7.66 14.74 10.55
CA SER A 65 8.25 13.65 11.36
C SER A 65 7.22 13.07 12.34
N GLN A 66 7.51 11.91 12.92
CA GLN A 66 6.66 11.29 13.94
C GLN A 66 6.48 12.18 15.17
N GLU A 67 7.52 12.91 15.55
CA GLU A 67 7.48 13.88 16.65
C GLU A 67 6.43 14.98 16.38
N HIS A 68 6.43 15.55 15.19
CA HIS A 68 5.51 16.62 14.81
C HIS A 68 4.09 16.12 14.52
N THR A 69 3.93 14.90 13.99
CA THR A 69 2.60 14.29 13.85
C THR A 69 1.99 13.87 15.19
N GLY A 70 2.81 13.72 16.24
CA GLY A 70 2.42 13.14 17.51
C GLY A 70 2.16 11.63 17.48
N ARG A 71 2.52 10.95 16.35
CA ARG A 71 2.26 9.52 16.16
C ARG A 71 3.56 8.74 16.10
N VAL A 72 3.99 8.27 17.24
CA VAL A 72 5.23 7.50 17.43
C VAL A 72 5.01 6.00 17.49
N GLY A 73 3.77 5.53 17.41
CA GLY A 73 3.36 4.14 17.43
C GLY A 73 1.96 3.96 16.86
N TYR A 74 1.52 2.70 16.75
CA TYR A 74 0.18 2.38 16.27
C TYR A 74 -0.86 2.66 17.36
N GLU A 75 -1.83 3.49 17.03
CA GLU A 75 -2.98 3.79 17.88
C GLU A 75 -4.21 4.05 17.02
N ASP A 76 -5.26 3.23 17.24
CA ASP A 76 -6.55 3.39 16.58
C ASP A 76 -7.39 4.48 17.23
N LEU A 77 -8.40 4.98 16.49
CA LEU A 77 -9.45 5.87 16.97
C LEU A 77 -8.95 7.25 17.46
N VAL A 78 -7.72 7.62 17.13
CA VAL A 78 -7.20 8.97 17.39
C VAL A 78 -7.53 9.89 16.21
N PRO A 79 -8.26 11.00 16.40
CA PRO A 79 -8.66 11.90 15.33
C PRO A 79 -7.49 12.47 14.53
N TRP A 80 -7.68 12.57 13.22
CA TRP A 80 -6.71 13.14 12.28
C TRP A 80 -7.04 14.62 12.03
N ASN A 81 -6.43 15.51 12.80
CA ASN A 81 -6.70 16.95 12.79
C ASN A 81 -5.46 17.71 12.31
N TYR A 82 -4.95 17.38 11.12
CA TYR A 82 -3.79 18.06 10.53
C TYR A 82 -4.23 19.23 9.65
N THR A 83 -3.59 20.38 9.82
CA THR A 83 -3.90 21.61 9.07
C THR A 83 -3.46 21.52 7.61
N HIS A 84 -2.30 20.88 7.37
CA HIS A 84 -1.71 20.71 6.06
C HIS A 84 -1.64 19.21 5.73
N THR A 85 -2.23 18.84 4.60
CA THR A 85 -2.21 17.48 4.08
C THR A 85 -1.90 17.50 2.59
N LEU A 86 -1.23 16.49 2.08
CA LEU A 86 -0.88 16.38 0.68
C LEU A 86 -2.09 16.64 -0.26
N ALA A 87 -3.21 15.97 -0.01
CA ALA A 87 -4.41 16.15 -0.82
C ALA A 87 -5.01 17.54 -0.66
N GLY A 88 -5.01 18.08 0.56
CA GLY A 88 -5.51 19.43 0.85
C GLY A 88 -4.70 20.53 0.15
N GLU A 89 -3.37 20.44 0.18
CA GLU A 89 -2.50 21.42 -0.49
C GLU A 89 -2.59 21.29 -2.02
N LEU A 90 -2.65 20.07 -2.56
CA LEU A 90 -2.86 19.87 -4.00
C LEU A 90 -4.25 20.37 -4.45
N SER A 91 -5.29 20.18 -3.64
CA SER A 91 -6.63 20.74 -3.92
C SER A 91 -6.62 22.25 -3.94
N LYS A 92 -5.94 22.91 -2.97
CA LYS A 92 -5.74 24.37 -2.96
C LYS A 92 -4.97 24.86 -4.19
N ALA A 93 -4.02 24.05 -4.70
CA ALA A 93 -3.29 24.33 -5.93
C ALA A 93 -4.09 24.10 -7.23
N GLY A 94 -5.36 23.69 -7.13
CA GLY A 94 -6.28 23.53 -8.26
C GLY A 94 -6.28 22.13 -8.89
N TYR A 95 -5.69 21.13 -8.24
CA TYR A 95 -5.83 19.74 -8.64
C TYR A 95 -7.21 19.21 -8.24
N TYR A 96 -7.78 18.31 -9.04
CA TYR A 96 -8.85 17.45 -8.56
C TYR A 96 -8.21 16.26 -7.84
N THR A 97 -8.55 16.06 -6.58
CA THR A 97 -7.89 15.08 -5.73
C THR A 97 -8.82 13.92 -5.41
N GLN A 98 -8.42 12.71 -5.79
CA GLN A 98 -9.18 11.46 -5.61
C GLN A 98 -8.35 10.45 -4.82
N CYS A 99 -8.96 9.85 -3.81
CA CYS A 99 -8.43 8.65 -3.17
C CYS A 99 -9.26 7.44 -3.54
N VAL A 100 -8.61 6.31 -3.81
CA VAL A 100 -9.23 4.99 -3.98
C VAL A 100 -8.45 3.99 -3.14
N GLY A 101 -9.15 3.31 -2.23
CA GLY A 101 -8.57 2.27 -1.37
C GLY A 101 -8.25 2.74 0.04
N LYS A 102 -7.13 2.29 0.60
CA LYS A 102 -6.81 2.44 2.02
C LYS A 102 -6.32 3.83 2.38
N MET A 103 -6.99 4.47 3.33
CA MET A 103 -6.54 5.71 3.97
C MET A 103 -6.02 5.47 5.39
N HIS A 104 -6.70 4.64 6.16
CA HIS A 104 -6.42 4.31 7.55
C HIS A 104 -6.43 5.54 8.47
N VAL A 105 -7.45 6.34 8.34
CA VAL A 105 -7.66 7.58 9.11
C VAL A 105 -8.82 7.43 10.09
N HIS A 106 -8.88 8.28 11.10
CA HIS A 106 -10.03 8.38 12.00
C HIS A 106 -10.56 9.81 12.04
N PRO A 107 -11.91 10.01 11.99
CA PRO A 107 -12.92 9.00 11.69
C PRO A 107 -12.80 8.45 10.25
N LEU A 108 -13.37 7.27 9.96
CA LEU A 108 -13.21 6.57 8.67
C LEU A 108 -13.52 7.42 7.44
N ARG A 109 -14.44 8.37 7.53
CA ARG A 109 -14.83 9.27 6.44
C ARG A 109 -14.16 10.63 6.49
N ASN A 110 -13.07 10.78 7.26
CA ASN A 110 -12.23 11.97 7.17
C ASN A 110 -11.52 11.99 5.82
N ASN A 111 -11.86 12.95 4.97
CA ASN A 111 -11.33 13.02 3.60
C ASN A 111 -9.89 13.55 3.52
N LEU A 112 -9.30 14.05 4.60
CA LEU A 112 -7.95 14.65 4.63
C LEU A 112 -7.68 15.65 3.48
N GLY A 113 -8.70 16.36 3.01
CA GLY A 113 -8.60 17.33 1.92
C GLY A 113 -8.78 16.77 0.52
N PHE A 114 -9.03 15.47 0.35
CA PHE A 114 -9.46 14.91 -0.94
C PHE A 114 -10.84 15.45 -1.35
N ASN A 115 -11.03 15.70 -2.64
CA ASN A 115 -12.33 16.08 -3.19
C ASN A 115 -13.30 14.88 -3.21
N ASP A 116 -12.80 13.68 -3.46
CA ASP A 116 -13.58 12.43 -3.37
C ASP A 116 -12.74 11.28 -2.84
N VAL A 117 -13.40 10.37 -2.12
CA VAL A 117 -12.80 9.18 -1.52
C VAL A 117 -13.68 7.96 -1.81
N ARG A 118 -13.09 6.97 -2.47
CA ARG A 118 -13.62 5.61 -2.61
C ARG A 118 -12.87 4.72 -1.62
N LEU A 119 -13.45 4.57 -0.42
CA LEU A 119 -12.77 3.98 0.72
C LEU A 119 -12.76 2.45 0.67
N HIS A 120 -11.60 1.86 0.96
CA HIS A 120 -11.44 0.47 1.35
C HIS A 120 -10.25 0.31 2.28
N ASP A 121 -10.49 0.31 3.58
CA ASP A 121 -9.44 0.23 4.60
C ASP A 121 -9.01 -1.20 4.98
N GLY A 122 -9.41 -2.20 4.19
CA GLY A 122 -9.18 -3.60 4.50
C GLY A 122 -10.09 -4.07 5.63
N TYR A 123 -9.58 -4.90 6.53
CA TYR A 123 -10.33 -5.36 7.69
C TYR A 123 -9.78 -4.72 8.96
N LEU A 124 -10.49 -3.77 9.53
CA LEU A 124 -10.08 -3.06 10.75
C LEU A 124 -10.91 -3.51 11.96
N HIS A 125 -10.30 -4.25 12.88
CA HIS A 125 -10.97 -4.76 14.08
C HIS A 125 -11.62 -3.66 14.93
N ALA A 126 -10.96 -2.49 15.05
CA ALA A 126 -11.45 -1.38 15.86
C ALA A 126 -12.83 -0.88 15.43
N TYR A 127 -13.14 -0.96 14.13
CA TYR A 127 -14.36 -0.48 13.53
C TYR A 127 -15.43 -1.56 13.29
N ARG A 128 -15.23 -2.76 13.84
CA ARG A 128 -16.16 -3.90 13.74
C ARG A 128 -16.62 -4.42 15.09
N ARG A 129 -16.37 -3.66 16.15
CA ARG A 129 -16.81 -4.01 17.51
C ARG A 129 -18.30 -3.73 17.68
N PRO A 130 -19.02 -4.49 18.54
CA PRO A 130 -20.42 -4.22 18.83
C PRO A 130 -20.69 -2.82 19.38
N SER A 131 -19.69 -2.18 20.00
CA SER A 131 -19.77 -0.81 20.54
C SER A 131 -19.51 0.28 19.51
N THR A 132 -19.10 -0.07 18.27
CA THR A 132 -18.84 0.91 17.22
C THR A 132 -20.18 1.51 16.74
N PRO A 133 -20.31 2.86 16.70
CA PRO A 133 -21.48 3.50 16.10
C PRO A 133 -21.70 3.03 14.66
N SER A 134 -22.95 2.87 14.25
CA SER A 134 -23.28 2.32 12.93
C SER A 134 -22.69 3.10 11.76
N TYR A 135 -22.54 4.42 11.88
CA TYR A 135 -21.92 5.27 10.85
C TYR A 135 -20.39 5.18 10.79
N GLU A 136 -19.77 4.60 11.83
CA GLU A 136 -18.34 4.30 11.91
C GLU A 136 -18.07 2.79 11.73
N ASP A 137 -19.10 1.96 11.62
CA ASP A 137 -18.92 0.55 11.32
C ASP A 137 -18.37 0.40 9.91
N GLN A 138 -17.21 -0.23 9.78
CA GLN A 138 -16.54 -0.42 8.49
C GLN A 138 -17.45 -1.08 7.46
N ARG A 139 -18.32 -2.02 7.87
CA ARG A 139 -19.27 -2.71 6.99
C ARG A 139 -20.29 -1.77 6.35
N VAL A 140 -20.43 -0.55 6.88
CA VAL A 140 -21.34 0.50 6.38
C VAL A 140 -20.54 1.65 5.76
N ALA A 141 -19.44 2.06 6.41
CA ALA A 141 -18.68 3.24 6.02
C ALA A 141 -17.72 2.98 4.82
N ASP A 142 -17.31 1.75 4.60
CA ASP A 142 -16.37 1.37 3.54
C ASP A 142 -17.11 1.10 2.22
N ASP A 143 -16.69 1.76 1.14
CA ASP A 143 -17.38 1.69 -0.16
C ASP A 143 -17.24 0.32 -0.83
N TYR A 144 -16.10 -0.35 -0.65
CA TYR A 144 -15.89 -1.68 -1.19
C TYR A 144 -16.82 -2.72 -0.55
N TYR A 145 -17.01 -2.68 0.78
CA TYR A 145 -17.93 -3.60 1.45
C TYR A 145 -19.36 -3.46 0.93
N TRP A 146 -19.79 -2.21 0.74
CA TRP A 146 -21.11 -1.94 0.19
C TRP A 146 -21.23 -2.43 -1.25
N TRP A 147 -20.23 -2.14 -2.08
CA TRP A 147 -20.15 -2.61 -3.44
C TRP A 147 -20.17 -4.13 -3.54
N LEU A 148 -19.38 -4.84 -2.71
CA LEU A 148 -19.34 -6.30 -2.68
C LEU A 148 -20.72 -6.90 -2.38
N LYS A 149 -21.44 -6.35 -1.41
CA LYS A 149 -22.81 -6.77 -1.06
C LYS A 149 -23.80 -6.52 -2.19
N GLN A 150 -23.65 -5.44 -2.94
CA GLN A 150 -24.49 -5.19 -4.13
C GLN A 150 -24.24 -6.23 -5.23
N GLN A 151 -23.02 -6.75 -5.33
CA GLN A 151 -22.66 -7.73 -6.36
C GLN A 151 -23.05 -9.17 -5.98
N LEU A 152 -22.87 -9.56 -4.72
CA LEU A 152 -22.93 -10.95 -4.28
C LEU A 152 -24.08 -11.23 -3.27
N GLY A 153 -24.72 -10.20 -2.75
CA GLY A 153 -25.77 -10.31 -1.73
C GLY A 153 -25.35 -9.76 -0.38
N VAL A 154 -26.33 -9.49 0.45
CA VAL A 154 -26.17 -8.75 1.74
C VAL A 154 -25.26 -9.45 2.74
N ASP A 155 -25.13 -10.75 2.64
CA ASP A 155 -24.34 -11.58 3.56
C ASP A 155 -22.86 -11.66 3.17
N ALA A 156 -22.48 -11.22 1.95
CA ALA A 156 -21.11 -11.30 1.49
C ALA A 156 -20.15 -10.42 2.31
N ASP A 157 -19.05 -11.00 2.76
CA ASP A 157 -18.01 -10.31 3.52
C ASP A 157 -16.61 -10.81 3.09
N PRO A 158 -15.61 -9.95 2.90
CA PRO A 158 -14.23 -10.37 2.61
C PRO A 158 -13.65 -11.37 3.62
N VAL A 159 -14.14 -11.36 4.86
CA VAL A 159 -13.71 -12.30 5.91
C VAL A 159 -14.33 -13.69 5.80
N ASP A 160 -15.19 -13.94 4.84
CA ASP A 160 -15.76 -15.27 4.58
C ASP A 160 -14.68 -16.30 4.17
N THR A 161 -13.48 -15.84 3.82
CA THR A 161 -12.29 -16.69 3.71
C THR A 161 -11.91 -17.37 5.02
N GLY A 162 -12.44 -16.89 6.17
CA GLY A 162 -12.04 -17.30 7.51
C GLY A 162 -10.69 -16.76 7.96
N LEU A 163 -10.15 -15.77 7.24
CA LEU A 163 -8.93 -15.07 7.59
C LEU A 163 -9.25 -13.67 8.11
N ASP A 164 -8.43 -13.15 9.02
CA ASP A 164 -8.52 -11.76 9.46
C ASP A 164 -7.30 -10.92 9.05
N CYS A 165 -7.32 -9.63 9.38
CA CYS A 165 -6.37 -8.64 8.86
C CYS A 165 -4.91 -8.86 9.26
N ASN A 166 -4.61 -9.70 10.24
CA ASN A 166 -3.25 -10.00 10.67
C ASN A 166 -2.93 -11.51 10.59
N SER A 167 -3.82 -12.27 9.94
CA SER A 167 -3.61 -13.69 9.75
C SER A 167 -2.51 -13.95 8.72
N TRP A 168 -1.49 -14.70 9.10
CA TRP A 168 -0.42 -15.16 8.23
C TRP A 168 -0.71 -16.54 7.61
N VAL A 169 -1.93 -17.08 7.81
CA VAL A 169 -2.43 -18.27 7.10
C VAL A 169 -2.78 -17.89 5.67
N VAL A 170 -2.43 -18.77 4.72
CA VAL A 170 -2.70 -18.57 3.29
C VAL A 170 -3.93 -19.38 2.88
N ARG A 171 -4.87 -18.74 2.25
CA ARG A 171 -6.03 -19.36 1.60
C ARG A 171 -6.38 -18.63 0.32
N PRO A 172 -6.82 -19.30 -0.74
CA PRO A 172 -7.26 -18.62 -1.95
C PRO A 172 -8.50 -17.77 -1.67
N TRP A 173 -8.64 -16.67 -2.41
CA TRP A 173 -9.86 -15.88 -2.46
C TRP A 173 -11.05 -16.76 -2.88
N ILE A 174 -12.18 -16.64 -2.16
CA ILE A 174 -13.30 -17.56 -2.31
C ILE A 174 -14.32 -17.17 -3.38
N TYR A 175 -14.32 -15.91 -3.81
CA TYR A 175 -15.19 -15.43 -4.87
C TYR A 175 -14.43 -15.35 -6.20
N GLU A 176 -15.11 -14.96 -7.30
CA GLU A 176 -14.43 -14.66 -8.54
C GLU A 176 -13.40 -13.53 -8.35
N GLU A 177 -12.25 -13.62 -9.03
CA GLU A 177 -11.15 -12.65 -8.93
C GLU A 177 -11.60 -11.19 -9.06
N LYS A 178 -12.56 -10.93 -9.97
CA LYS A 178 -13.07 -9.56 -10.21
C LYS A 178 -13.66 -8.89 -8.96
N TYR A 179 -14.05 -9.67 -7.95
CA TYR A 179 -14.58 -9.17 -6.68
C TYR A 179 -13.50 -8.96 -5.62
N HIS A 180 -12.27 -9.35 -5.90
CA HIS A 180 -11.18 -9.13 -4.96
C HIS A 180 -10.93 -7.63 -4.75
N PRO A 181 -10.64 -7.16 -3.51
CA PRO A 181 -10.45 -5.73 -3.24
C PRO A 181 -9.34 -5.08 -4.06
N THR A 182 -8.27 -5.82 -4.39
CA THR A 182 -7.20 -5.33 -5.28
C THR A 182 -7.72 -5.03 -6.68
N ASN A 183 -8.62 -5.86 -7.23
CA ASN A 183 -9.27 -5.61 -8.53
C ASN A 183 -10.22 -4.44 -8.47
N TRP A 184 -10.93 -4.29 -7.34
CA TRP A 184 -11.86 -3.17 -7.15
C TRP A 184 -11.12 -1.84 -7.13
N VAL A 185 -10.02 -1.70 -6.38
CA VAL A 185 -9.19 -0.48 -6.36
C VAL A 185 -8.76 -0.10 -7.78
N ALA A 186 -8.21 -1.03 -8.54
CA ALA A 186 -7.79 -0.77 -9.91
C ALA A 186 -8.97 -0.37 -10.81
N SER A 187 -10.14 -0.98 -10.64
CA SER A 187 -11.34 -0.68 -11.41
C SER A 187 -11.90 0.70 -11.12
N GLU A 188 -11.98 1.10 -9.84
CA GLU A 188 -12.41 2.45 -9.44
C GLU A 188 -11.43 3.54 -9.92
N CYS A 189 -10.11 3.27 -9.87
CA CYS A 189 -9.11 4.18 -10.44
C CYS A 189 -9.29 4.36 -11.96
N ARG A 190 -9.52 3.28 -12.70
CA ARG A 190 -9.77 3.34 -14.14
C ARG A 190 -11.07 4.09 -14.47
N ASP A 191 -12.10 3.87 -13.68
CA ASP A 191 -13.37 4.56 -13.84
C ASP A 191 -13.23 6.07 -13.57
N PHE A 192 -12.47 6.45 -12.54
CA PHE A 192 -12.08 7.84 -12.30
C PHE A 192 -11.35 8.44 -13.51
N LEU A 193 -10.32 7.79 -14.05
CA LEU A 193 -9.57 8.30 -15.21
C LEU A 193 -10.48 8.55 -16.42
N ARG A 194 -11.43 7.65 -16.68
CA ARG A 194 -12.38 7.78 -17.77
C ARG A 194 -13.36 8.95 -17.60
N ARG A 195 -13.84 9.20 -16.35
CA ARG A 195 -14.90 10.17 -16.04
C ARG A 195 -14.40 11.52 -15.55
N ARG A 196 -13.08 11.68 -15.29
CA ARG A 196 -12.50 12.90 -14.74
C ARG A 196 -12.81 14.16 -15.57
N ASP A 197 -12.79 15.30 -14.95
CA ASP A 197 -12.75 16.61 -15.64
C ASP A 197 -11.37 16.78 -16.31
N ARG A 198 -11.34 16.72 -17.64
CA ARG A 198 -10.12 16.81 -18.46
C ARG A 198 -9.52 18.23 -18.51
N SER A 199 -10.22 19.23 -17.99
CA SER A 199 -9.74 20.62 -17.95
C SER A 199 -8.80 20.89 -16.77
N LYS A 200 -8.72 19.97 -15.78
CA LYS A 200 -7.92 20.11 -14.57
C LYS A 200 -6.86 19.01 -14.48
N PRO A 201 -5.68 19.32 -13.93
CA PRO A 201 -4.78 18.26 -13.50
C PRO A 201 -5.40 17.52 -12.32
N PHE A 202 -5.03 16.25 -12.15
CA PHE A 202 -5.53 15.43 -11.04
C PHE A 202 -4.39 14.87 -10.16
N PHE A 203 -4.74 14.65 -8.91
CA PHE A 203 -3.99 13.81 -7.99
C PHE A 203 -4.84 12.58 -7.66
N LEU A 204 -4.36 11.40 -8.04
CA LEU A 204 -5.00 10.12 -7.74
C LEU A 204 -4.13 9.33 -6.77
N MET A 205 -4.60 9.07 -5.56
CA MET A 205 -4.01 8.10 -4.66
C MET A 205 -4.70 6.75 -4.85
N ALA A 206 -4.00 5.78 -5.41
CA ALA A 206 -4.43 4.39 -5.52
C ALA A 206 -3.73 3.57 -4.43
N SER A 207 -4.42 3.33 -3.32
CA SER A 207 -3.85 2.72 -2.12
C SER A 207 -4.37 1.30 -1.93
N PHE A 208 -3.55 0.32 -2.29
CA PHE A 208 -3.86 -1.09 -2.15
C PHE A 208 -3.65 -1.58 -0.71
N VAL A 209 -4.55 -2.42 -0.21
CA VAL A 209 -4.36 -3.09 1.08
C VAL A 209 -3.31 -4.18 0.98
N ARG A 210 -3.18 -4.82 -0.20
CA ARG A 210 -2.18 -5.88 -0.41
C ARG A 210 -0.78 -5.27 -0.61
N PRO A 211 0.27 -6.03 -0.19
CA PRO A 211 0.28 -7.41 0.32
C PRO A 211 0.01 -7.60 1.82
N HIS A 212 -0.48 -6.57 2.54
CA HIS A 212 -0.94 -6.75 3.94
C HIS A 212 -1.92 -7.93 4.04
N PRO A 213 -1.84 -8.81 5.08
CA PRO A 213 -2.80 -9.87 5.31
C PRO A 213 -4.27 -9.37 5.34
N PRO A 214 -5.24 -10.24 5.04
CA PRO A 214 -5.11 -11.69 4.82
C PRO A 214 -4.39 -12.05 3.52
N LEU A 215 -3.68 -13.19 3.53
CA LEU A 215 -2.98 -13.70 2.36
C LEU A 215 -3.94 -14.54 1.51
N ASP A 216 -4.82 -13.86 0.82
CA ASP A 216 -5.98 -14.39 0.12
C ASP A 216 -5.95 -14.13 -1.40
N ALA A 217 -4.77 -14.08 -1.99
CA ALA A 217 -4.66 -13.89 -3.43
C ALA A 217 -5.50 -14.94 -4.19
N PRO A 218 -6.05 -14.60 -5.39
CA PRO A 218 -6.74 -15.58 -6.23
C PRO A 218 -5.86 -16.79 -6.54
N GLU A 219 -6.48 -17.94 -6.68
CA GLU A 219 -5.80 -19.24 -6.83
C GLU A 219 -4.73 -19.25 -7.93
N TYR A 220 -5.00 -18.57 -9.05
CA TYR A 220 -4.02 -18.45 -10.13
C TYR A 220 -2.66 -17.89 -9.63
N TYR A 221 -2.68 -16.84 -8.83
CA TYR A 221 -1.46 -16.21 -8.31
C TYR A 221 -0.78 -17.07 -7.24
N LEU A 222 -1.55 -17.74 -6.39
CA LEU A 222 -1.00 -18.67 -5.40
C LEU A 222 -0.26 -19.82 -6.09
N ASN A 223 -0.82 -20.37 -7.18
CA ASN A 223 -0.21 -21.44 -7.94
C ASN A 223 1.10 -21.06 -8.65
N LEU A 224 1.38 -19.75 -8.82
CA LEU A 224 2.68 -19.30 -9.34
C LEU A 224 3.85 -19.60 -8.39
N TYR A 225 3.58 -19.70 -7.09
CA TYR A 225 4.58 -19.86 -6.03
C TYR A 225 4.45 -21.15 -5.24
N LYS A 226 3.29 -21.80 -5.31
CA LYS A 226 3.02 -23.06 -4.62
C LYS A 226 4.04 -24.13 -5.05
N ASP A 227 4.48 -24.91 -4.08
CA ASP A 227 5.37 -26.05 -4.27
C ASP A 227 6.73 -25.70 -4.93
N LYS A 228 7.15 -24.44 -4.86
CA LYS A 228 8.46 -23.99 -5.30
C LYS A 228 9.37 -23.72 -4.11
N PRO A 229 10.66 -24.06 -4.19
CA PRO A 229 11.62 -23.59 -3.20
C PRO A 229 11.75 -22.08 -3.35
N LEU A 230 11.39 -21.33 -2.32
CA LEU A 230 11.52 -19.89 -2.23
C LEU A 230 12.73 -19.53 -1.38
N ALA A 231 13.28 -18.34 -1.59
CA ALA A 231 14.42 -17.87 -0.82
C ALA A 231 14.16 -17.95 0.69
N GLU A 232 15.16 -18.41 1.43
CA GLU A 232 15.10 -18.55 2.87
C GLU A 232 15.05 -17.19 3.59
N PRO A 233 14.40 -17.11 4.76
CA PRO A 233 14.44 -15.90 5.58
C PRO A 233 15.84 -15.65 6.14
N TRP A 234 16.13 -14.39 6.40
CA TRP A 234 17.35 -13.99 7.08
C TRP A 234 17.32 -14.34 8.57
N HIS A 235 18.39 -15.00 9.04
CA HIS A 235 18.60 -15.30 10.45
C HIS A 235 19.91 -14.67 10.91
N GLY A 236 19.86 -13.94 12.02
CA GLY A 236 21.07 -13.50 12.74
C GLY A 236 21.62 -14.65 13.60
N ASP A 237 22.93 -14.67 13.79
CA ASP A 237 23.63 -15.61 14.70
C ASP A 237 23.21 -15.49 16.17
N TRP A 238 22.52 -14.41 16.52
CA TRP A 238 21.91 -14.18 17.83
C TRP A 238 20.50 -14.82 17.98
N ASN A 239 19.92 -15.36 16.93
CA ASN A 239 18.55 -15.92 16.94
C ASN A 239 18.40 -17.08 17.95
N ASP A 240 19.44 -17.88 18.12
CA ASP A 240 19.45 -19.00 19.08
C ASP A 240 19.36 -18.54 20.54
N CYS A 241 19.67 -17.27 20.83
CA CYS A 241 19.60 -16.69 22.16
C CYS A 241 18.21 -16.14 22.51
N VAL A 242 17.31 -16.06 21.56
CA VAL A 242 15.98 -15.46 21.75
C VAL A 242 14.93 -16.57 21.80
N ARG A 243 14.32 -16.74 22.98
CA ARG A 243 13.20 -17.67 23.14
C ARG A 243 11.93 -17.06 22.56
N TRP A 244 11.60 -17.43 21.35
CA TRP A 244 10.38 -17.02 20.64
C TRP A 244 9.14 -17.82 21.05
N GLU A 245 9.21 -18.58 22.13
CA GLU A 245 8.22 -19.57 22.58
C GLU A 245 6.87 -18.96 23.04
N ARG A 246 6.76 -17.65 23.18
CA ARG A 246 5.58 -17.05 23.82
C ARG A 246 4.33 -16.98 22.97
N ASP A 247 4.46 -16.86 21.65
CA ASP A 247 3.31 -16.61 20.76
C ASP A 247 2.96 -17.82 19.88
N GLY A 248 3.66 -18.90 20.04
CA GLY A 248 3.93 -20.05 19.16
C GLY A 248 2.83 -20.70 18.32
N HIS A 249 1.54 -20.41 18.53
CA HIS A 249 0.48 -21.09 17.78
C HIS A 249 -0.70 -20.18 17.41
N SER A 250 -0.64 -18.89 17.71
CA SER A 250 -1.64 -17.94 17.28
C SER A 250 -1.41 -17.53 15.83
N TYR A 251 -2.44 -17.54 15.00
CA TYR A 251 -2.37 -17.01 13.63
C TYR A 251 -2.16 -15.48 13.56
N HIS A 252 -2.12 -14.81 14.72
CA HIS A 252 -1.69 -13.42 14.89
C HIS A 252 -0.29 -13.28 15.47
N ALA A 253 0.42 -14.40 15.68
CA ALA A 253 1.73 -14.37 16.30
C ALA A 253 2.70 -13.46 15.54
N GLN A 254 3.51 -12.71 16.28
CA GLN A 254 4.57 -11.88 15.69
C GLN A 254 5.90 -12.66 15.60
N THR A 255 5.90 -13.90 16.03
CA THR A 255 7.03 -14.81 15.95
C THR A 255 6.69 -16.01 15.09
N ALA A 256 7.62 -16.38 14.21
CA ALA A 256 7.47 -17.51 13.32
C ALA A 256 7.63 -18.83 14.08
N PRO A 257 6.81 -19.86 13.80
CA PRO A 257 7.20 -21.21 14.15
C PRO A 257 8.48 -21.59 13.38
N SER A 258 9.29 -22.46 13.96
CA SER A 258 10.51 -22.97 13.31
C SER A 258 10.22 -23.96 12.17
N ASP A 259 8.97 -24.17 11.81
CA ASP A 259 8.56 -25.04 10.70
C ASP A 259 8.78 -24.34 9.37
N GLU A 260 9.78 -24.76 8.64
CA GLU A 260 10.17 -24.25 7.34
C GLU A 260 9.02 -24.32 6.31
N SER A 261 8.24 -25.39 6.31
CA SER A 261 7.12 -25.56 5.39
C SER A 261 6.08 -24.46 5.53
N TYR A 262 5.92 -23.98 6.74
CA TYR A 262 5.01 -22.92 7.11
C TYR A 262 5.48 -21.56 6.60
N ILE A 263 6.76 -21.26 6.78
CA ILE A 263 7.40 -20.04 6.29
C ILE A 263 7.35 -19.99 4.76
N GLN A 264 7.59 -21.11 4.10
CA GLN A 264 7.49 -21.23 2.64
C GLN A 264 6.06 -20.93 2.14
N GLN A 265 5.04 -21.45 2.80
CA GLN A 265 3.64 -21.16 2.45
C GLN A 265 3.30 -19.68 2.62
N LEU A 266 3.72 -19.07 3.74
CA LEU A 266 3.53 -17.65 4.00
C LEU A 266 4.17 -16.79 2.90
N ARG A 267 5.43 -17.06 2.55
CA ARG A 267 6.15 -16.37 1.48
C ARG A 267 5.43 -16.52 0.14
N ALA A 268 4.97 -17.72 -0.19
CA ALA A 268 4.20 -17.97 -1.40
C ALA A 268 2.92 -17.11 -1.46
N GLY A 269 2.16 -17.03 -0.36
CA GLY A 269 0.96 -16.21 -0.27
C GLY A 269 1.25 -14.71 -0.39
N TYR A 270 2.33 -14.24 0.25
CA TYR A 270 2.75 -12.85 0.20
C TYR A 270 3.21 -12.43 -1.21
N TYR A 271 4.04 -13.24 -1.87
CA TYR A 271 4.49 -12.99 -3.24
C TYR A 271 3.34 -13.07 -4.25
N ALA A 272 2.38 -13.98 -4.02
CA ALA A 272 1.16 -14.06 -4.82
C ALA A 272 0.32 -12.77 -4.74
N ALA A 273 0.17 -12.21 -3.53
CA ALA A 273 -0.54 -10.95 -3.32
C ALA A 273 0.17 -9.77 -4.02
N ILE A 274 1.52 -9.73 -3.99
CA ILE A 274 2.32 -8.72 -4.71
C ILE A 274 2.12 -8.85 -6.22
N THR A 275 2.25 -10.06 -6.78
CA THR A 275 2.10 -10.27 -8.24
C THR A 275 0.68 -9.96 -8.70
N HIS A 276 -0.33 -10.30 -7.90
CA HIS A 276 -1.70 -9.93 -8.19
C HIS A 276 -1.88 -8.41 -8.23
N MET A 277 -1.36 -7.69 -7.23
CA MET A 277 -1.39 -6.22 -7.20
C MET A 277 -0.65 -5.62 -8.40
N ASP A 278 0.53 -6.12 -8.73
CA ASP A 278 1.32 -5.68 -9.89
C ASP A 278 0.52 -5.79 -11.20
N HIS A 279 -0.17 -6.92 -11.41
CA HIS A 279 -1.03 -7.09 -12.59
C HIS A 279 -2.22 -6.11 -12.60
N GLN A 280 -2.78 -5.76 -11.46
CA GLN A 280 -3.85 -4.76 -11.40
C GLN A 280 -3.30 -3.34 -11.66
N ILE A 281 -2.09 -3.04 -11.22
CA ILE A 281 -1.37 -1.80 -11.57
C ILE A 281 -1.11 -1.75 -13.09
N GLY A 282 -0.75 -2.87 -13.72
CA GLY A 282 -0.63 -2.97 -15.18
C GLY A 282 -1.92 -2.55 -15.92
N ARG A 283 -3.09 -2.91 -15.39
CA ARG A 283 -4.38 -2.46 -15.94
C ARG A 283 -4.59 -0.95 -15.78
N LEU A 284 -4.10 -0.36 -14.68
CA LEU A 284 -4.16 1.10 -14.49
C LEU A 284 -3.23 1.82 -15.47
N ILE A 285 -2.02 1.30 -15.68
CA ILE A 285 -1.07 1.83 -16.68
C ILE A 285 -1.70 1.78 -18.07
N SER A 286 -2.35 0.67 -18.45
CA SER A 286 -3.06 0.56 -19.73
C SER A 286 -4.14 1.62 -19.88
N ALA A 287 -4.85 1.96 -18.81
CA ALA A 287 -5.85 3.03 -18.85
C ALA A 287 -5.23 4.42 -19.09
N LEU A 288 -4.00 4.69 -18.62
CA LEU A 288 -3.30 5.95 -18.94
C LEU A 288 -2.97 6.05 -20.43
N VAL A 289 -2.60 4.93 -21.05
CA VAL A 289 -2.36 4.84 -22.50
C VAL A 289 -3.66 5.05 -23.28
N GLU A 290 -4.75 4.37 -22.90
CA GLU A 290 -6.08 4.52 -23.51
C GLU A 290 -6.59 5.97 -23.45
N GLU A 291 -6.36 6.66 -22.32
CA GLU A 291 -6.73 8.06 -22.11
C GLU A 291 -5.73 9.07 -22.70
N GLN A 292 -4.62 8.60 -23.29
CA GLN A 292 -3.57 9.41 -23.93
C GLN A 292 -2.93 10.44 -22.97
N ILE A 293 -2.73 10.06 -21.73
CA ILE A 293 -2.18 10.95 -20.69
C ILE A 293 -0.85 10.47 -20.09
N THR A 294 -0.25 9.41 -20.62
CA THR A 294 1.05 8.91 -20.16
C THR A 294 2.12 10.01 -20.15
N ASP A 295 2.21 10.80 -21.25
CA ASP A 295 3.19 11.87 -21.38
C ASP A 295 2.93 13.09 -20.47
N SER A 296 1.85 13.11 -19.73
CA SER A 296 1.48 14.19 -18.81
C SER A 296 1.23 13.70 -17.40
N THR A 297 1.64 12.48 -17.08
CA THR A 297 1.41 11.86 -15.77
C THR A 297 2.73 11.46 -15.13
N VAL A 298 2.88 11.77 -13.84
CA VAL A 298 3.95 11.28 -12.98
C VAL A 298 3.34 10.26 -12.00
N ILE A 299 4.02 9.15 -11.85
CA ILE A 299 3.63 8.06 -10.93
C ILE A 299 4.70 7.92 -9.86
N LEU A 300 4.33 8.04 -8.60
CA LEU A 300 5.16 7.67 -7.46
C LEU A 300 4.64 6.37 -6.87
N PHE A 301 5.48 5.35 -6.75
CA PHE A 301 5.17 4.11 -6.05
C PHE A 301 5.89 4.06 -4.71
N VAL A 302 5.18 3.66 -3.64
CA VAL A 302 5.75 3.51 -2.30
C VAL A 302 4.92 2.53 -1.46
N SER A 303 5.54 1.92 -0.44
CA SER A 303 4.83 1.22 0.64
C SER A 303 4.92 2.03 1.94
N ASP A 304 3.91 1.90 2.81
CA ASP A 304 3.93 2.56 4.13
C ASP A 304 4.91 1.91 5.11
N HIS A 305 5.12 0.60 5.02
CA HIS A 305 6.14 -0.16 5.76
C HIS A 305 6.34 -1.52 5.09
N GLY A 306 7.31 -2.29 5.57
CA GLY A 306 7.58 -3.63 5.09
C GLY A 306 6.92 -4.72 5.96
N GLU A 307 7.47 -5.94 5.86
CA GLU A 307 7.04 -7.17 6.51
C GLU A 307 8.26 -8.00 6.89
N MET A 308 8.32 -8.56 8.10
CA MET A 308 9.43 -9.42 8.53
C MET A 308 9.48 -10.74 7.74
N LEU A 309 8.34 -11.29 7.37
CA LEU A 309 8.21 -12.44 6.46
C LEU A 309 9.07 -13.67 6.84
N GLY A 310 9.23 -13.90 8.13
CA GLY A 310 10.06 -14.98 8.70
C GLY A 310 11.50 -14.57 9.02
N ASP A 311 11.95 -13.40 8.58
CA ASP A 311 13.29 -12.91 8.93
C ASP A 311 13.42 -12.83 10.46
N HIS A 312 14.53 -13.36 10.98
CA HIS A 312 14.79 -13.45 12.41
C HIS A 312 13.69 -14.19 13.20
N LEU A 313 12.97 -15.13 12.55
CA LEU A 313 11.80 -15.82 13.11
C LEU A 313 10.66 -14.87 13.49
N MET A 314 10.52 -13.73 12.80
CA MET A 314 9.49 -12.73 13.05
C MET A 314 8.54 -12.58 11.86
N PHE A 315 7.31 -12.17 12.19
CA PHE A 315 6.29 -11.75 11.24
C PHE A 315 5.85 -10.31 11.52
N GLN A 316 5.11 -9.77 10.57
CA GLN A 316 4.51 -8.43 10.63
C GLN A 316 5.58 -7.31 10.63
N LYS A 317 5.26 -6.22 11.24
CA LYS A 317 5.93 -4.92 11.20
C LYS A 317 6.30 -4.42 12.60
N ALA A 318 6.63 -3.14 12.70
CA ALA A 318 7.01 -2.47 13.95
C ALA A 318 8.31 -3.02 14.57
N LYS A 319 9.25 -3.41 13.72
CA LYS A 319 10.58 -3.91 14.12
C LYS A 319 11.67 -3.05 13.46
N PRO A 320 12.83 -2.86 14.09
CA PRO A 320 13.91 -2.04 13.55
C PRO A 320 14.82 -2.82 12.59
N PHE A 321 14.24 -3.72 11.78
CA PHE A 321 14.95 -4.57 10.83
C PHE A 321 14.56 -4.22 9.39
N GLN A 322 15.47 -4.48 8.45
CA GLN A 322 15.29 -4.15 7.03
C GLN A 322 13.95 -4.64 6.46
N GLY A 323 13.54 -5.87 6.79
CA GLY A 323 12.25 -6.41 6.34
C GLY A 323 11.07 -5.51 6.69
N SER A 324 11.10 -4.86 7.87
CA SER A 324 10.02 -4.01 8.37
C SER A 324 10.15 -2.53 7.96
N ILE A 325 11.37 -1.97 7.99
CA ILE A 325 11.58 -0.52 7.78
C ILE A 325 11.87 -0.14 6.33
N HIS A 326 12.51 -1.01 5.55
CA HIS A 326 12.88 -0.74 4.17
C HIS A 326 11.68 -0.95 3.25
N VAL A 327 11.37 0.09 2.45
CA VAL A 327 10.21 0.11 1.56
C VAL A 327 10.62 0.37 0.11
N PRO A 328 9.88 -0.13 -0.89
CA PRO A 328 10.12 0.24 -2.26
C PRO A 328 9.72 1.70 -2.49
N LEU A 329 10.54 2.46 -3.21
CA LEU A 329 10.21 3.81 -3.65
C LEU A 329 10.82 4.09 -5.01
N PHE A 330 9.98 4.51 -5.96
CA PHE A 330 10.43 5.03 -7.24
C PHE A 330 9.44 6.06 -7.80
N ILE A 331 9.95 6.93 -8.68
CA ILE A 331 9.14 7.90 -9.42
C ILE A 331 9.33 7.63 -10.90
N SER A 332 8.23 7.47 -11.64
CA SER A 332 8.19 7.24 -13.09
C SER A 332 7.39 8.33 -13.78
N GLY A 333 7.81 8.72 -14.97
CA GLY A 333 7.13 9.74 -15.78
C GLY A 333 8.08 10.40 -16.77
N PRO A 334 7.62 11.40 -17.53
CA PRO A 334 8.46 12.10 -18.49
C PRO A 334 9.64 12.84 -17.84
N GLU A 335 10.84 12.75 -18.47
CA GLU A 335 12.08 13.38 -17.97
C GLU A 335 11.98 14.86 -17.66
N ARG A 336 11.11 15.58 -18.36
CA ARG A 336 10.87 17.02 -18.07
C ARG A 336 10.31 17.31 -16.67
N TYR A 337 9.75 16.27 -16.01
CA TYR A 337 9.22 16.41 -14.65
C TYR A 337 10.13 15.78 -13.60
N ILE A 338 10.71 14.61 -13.91
CA ILE A 338 11.42 13.79 -12.92
C ILE A 338 12.94 13.76 -13.11
N GLY A 339 13.46 14.42 -14.17
CA GLY A 339 14.86 14.37 -14.53
C GLY A 339 15.21 13.11 -15.32
N LYS A 340 16.48 12.72 -15.31
CA LYS A 340 17.01 11.62 -16.11
C LYS A 340 16.39 10.26 -15.68
N CYS A 341 15.67 9.65 -16.59
CA CYS A 341 15.10 8.31 -16.45
C CYS A 341 16.16 7.20 -16.41
N GLY A 342 15.75 6.02 -15.93
CA GLY A 342 16.65 4.86 -15.79
C GLY A 342 17.75 5.06 -14.75
N THR A 343 17.49 5.89 -13.74
CA THR A 343 18.47 6.24 -12.71
C THR A 343 18.18 5.52 -11.40
N VAL A 344 19.23 5.00 -10.77
CA VAL A 344 19.19 4.48 -9.40
C VAL A 344 19.86 5.48 -8.46
N ARG A 345 19.17 5.86 -7.39
CA ARG A 345 19.67 6.78 -6.38
C ARG A 345 19.91 6.02 -5.08
N THR A 346 21.03 6.35 -4.43
CA THR A 346 21.45 5.79 -3.14
C THR A 346 21.27 6.76 -1.99
N ASP A 347 20.65 7.92 -2.25
CA ASP A 347 20.30 8.89 -1.21
C ASP A 347 19.31 8.25 -0.22
N LEU A 348 19.46 8.60 1.05
CA LEU A 348 18.51 8.22 2.09
C LEU A 348 17.24 9.04 1.97
N VAL A 349 16.10 8.38 1.86
CA VAL A 349 14.78 9.02 1.78
C VAL A 349 13.80 8.38 2.74
N GLU A 350 12.85 9.16 3.20
CA GLU A 350 11.79 8.75 4.13
C GLU A 350 10.40 9.02 3.56
N LEU A 351 9.37 8.44 4.15
CA LEU A 351 7.98 8.66 3.75
C LEU A 351 7.54 10.13 3.86
N ARG A 352 8.11 10.90 4.79
CA ARG A 352 7.83 12.34 4.92
C ARG A 352 8.29 13.16 3.71
N ASP A 353 9.24 12.66 2.91
CA ASP A 353 9.72 13.32 1.71
C ASP A 353 8.72 13.23 0.54
N VAL A 354 7.71 12.36 0.63
CA VAL A 354 6.71 12.18 -0.43
C VAL A 354 5.86 13.44 -0.61
N MET A 355 5.33 14.03 0.46
CA MET A 355 4.48 15.21 0.35
C MET A 355 5.23 16.41 -0.29
N PRO A 356 6.39 16.87 0.20
CA PRO A 356 7.09 17.98 -0.41
C PRO A 356 7.49 17.70 -1.86
N THR A 357 7.90 16.48 -2.19
CA THR A 357 8.24 16.06 -3.56
C THR A 357 7.04 16.21 -4.51
N LEU A 358 5.87 15.74 -4.12
CA LEU A 358 4.67 15.81 -4.96
C LEU A 358 4.13 17.25 -5.05
N LEU A 359 4.27 18.06 -4.00
CA LEU A 359 3.92 19.49 -4.05
C LEU A 359 4.87 20.26 -4.98
N GLU A 360 6.17 19.98 -4.96
CA GLU A 360 7.13 20.58 -5.87
C GLU A 360 6.82 20.24 -7.33
N LEU A 361 6.56 18.97 -7.64
CA LEU A 361 6.11 18.51 -8.97
C LEU A 361 4.84 19.20 -9.44
N ALA A 362 3.94 19.50 -8.52
CA ALA A 362 2.69 20.23 -8.79
C ALA A 362 2.90 21.74 -8.94
N GLY A 363 4.08 22.28 -8.61
CA GLY A 363 4.31 23.73 -8.48
C GLY A 363 3.47 24.37 -7.36
N ALA A 364 3.13 23.58 -6.35
CA ALA A 364 2.37 24.03 -5.18
C ALA A 364 3.32 24.47 -4.05
N PRO A 365 2.91 25.43 -3.21
CA PRO A 365 3.68 25.81 -2.03
C PRO A 365 3.86 24.61 -1.08
N ILE A 366 5.07 24.44 -0.56
CA ILE A 366 5.35 23.49 0.51
C ILE A 366 5.11 24.21 1.83
N PRO A 367 4.16 23.78 2.68
CA PRO A 367 3.91 24.44 3.96
C PRO A 367 5.09 24.23 4.92
N GLU A 368 5.32 25.21 5.79
CA GLU A 368 6.20 25.04 6.94
C GLU A 368 5.49 24.13 7.96
N THR A 369 6.05 22.95 8.24
CA THR A 369 5.46 21.91 9.10
C THR A 369 6.39 21.53 10.26
#